data_9708c942e7287971a00b821c6f17d925
#
_entry.id   9708c942e7287971a00b821c6f17d925
#
_cell.length_a   1.000
_cell.length_b   1.000
_cell.length_c   1.000
_cell.angle_alpha   90.00
_cell.angle_beta   90.00
_cell.angle_gamma   90.00
#
_symmetry.space_group_name_H-M   'P 1'
#
loop_
_entity.id
_entity.type
_entity.pdbx_description
1 polymer ?
#
loop_
_entity_poly.entity_id
_entity_poly.type
_entity_poly.pdbx_seq_one_letter_code
_entity_poly.pdbx_strand_id
1 'polypeptide(L)'
;SDFKRFAKYYDPEVFVEAGRIIRQRAQSYDDLEYTERAEKIAELFGTFKNPDKETVLTPWRVVNLQLSKTIGGLRYFDENFENTTLNGQDSITWVETEITKEVFKPNTKILEINSKTGLYPLYVASSLFHQKRNKLNDDRAGRFSKIDEDEIIQEVLKENIYI
;
A
#
# COMPACT_ATOMS: atom_id res chain seq x y z
N SER A 1 -9.41 27.62 8.96
CA SER A 1 -9.43 26.17 8.76
C SER A 1 -9.92 25.50 10.02
N ASP A 2 -10.67 24.43 9.88
CA ASP A 2 -11.32 23.72 10.99
C ASP A 2 -10.32 23.13 11.98
N PHE A 3 -9.10 22.83 11.55
CA PHE A 3 -8.02 22.37 12.43
C PHE A 3 -7.75 23.33 13.60
N LYS A 4 -7.78 24.64 13.41
CA LYS A 4 -7.58 25.61 14.51
C LYS A 4 -8.60 25.45 15.62
N ARG A 5 -9.81 25.01 15.29
CA ARG A 5 -10.88 24.75 16.26
C ARG A 5 -10.59 23.54 17.14
N PHE A 6 -9.92 22.53 16.59
CA PHE A 6 -9.58 21.29 17.29
C PHE A 6 -8.17 21.28 17.85
N ALA A 7 -7.29 22.20 17.46
CA ALA A 7 -5.90 22.25 17.88
C ALA A 7 -5.70 22.22 19.41
N LYS A 8 -6.66 22.77 20.17
CA LYS A 8 -6.64 22.76 21.65
C LYS A 8 -6.75 21.35 22.29
N TYR A 9 -7.17 20.35 21.53
CA TYR A 9 -7.30 18.96 21.99
C TYR A 9 -6.08 18.11 21.66
N TYR A 10 -5.10 18.68 20.95
CA TYR A 10 -3.87 18.00 20.57
C TYR A 10 -2.71 18.64 21.32
N ASP A 11 -1.86 17.81 21.89
CA ASP A 11 -0.56 18.24 22.36
C ASP A 11 0.36 18.43 21.15
N PRO A 12 0.83 19.67 20.87
CA PRO A 12 1.65 19.93 19.68
C PRO A 12 2.97 19.16 19.69
N GLU A 13 3.58 18.96 20.87
CA GLU A 13 4.86 18.26 21.00
C GLU A 13 4.69 16.78 20.69
N VAL A 14 3.64 16.16 21.23
CA VAL A 14 3.31 14.75 20.93
C VAL A 14 2.99 14.56 19.47
N PHE A 15 2.24 15.48 18.85
CA PHE A 15 1.89 15.41 17.45
C PHE A 15 3.12 15.50 16.52
N VAL A 16 4.00 16.46 16.79
CA VAL A 16 5.24 16.65 16.01
C VAL A 16 6.17 15.46 16.17
N GLU A 17 6.34 14.97 17.40
CA GLU A 17 7.21 13.83 17.69
C GLU A 17 6.67 12.52 17.08
N ALA A 18 5.36 12.26 17.16
CA ALA A 18 4.74 11.12 16.49
C ALA A 18 4.95 11.17 14.98
N GLY A 19 4.75 12.36 14.36
CA GLY A 19 5.00 12.55 12.92
C GLY A 19 6.45 12.32 12.55
N ARG A 20 7.40 12.72 13.40
CA ARG A 20 8.84 12.48 13.22
C ARG A 20 9.16 10.99 13.27
N ILE A 21 8.65 10.27 14.26
CA ILE A 21 8.87 8.83 14.43
C ILE A 21 8.28 8.05 13.25
N ILE A 22 7.05 8.36 12.85
CA ILE A 22 6.39 7.72 11.70
C ILE A 22 7.22 7.91 10.43
N ARG A 23 7.67 9.15 10.17
CA ARG A 23 8.51 9.46 9.01
C ARG A 23 9.84 8.71 9.03
N GLN A 24 10.55 8.72 10.16
CA GLN A 24 11.81 8.00 10.30
C GLN A 24 11.64 6.49 10.07
N ARG A 25 10.57 5.90 10.62
CA ARG A 25 10.27 4.49 10.42
C ARG A 25 9.92 4.20 8.95
N ALA A 26 9.12 5.03 8.31
CA ALA A 26 8.82 4.87 6.88
C ALA A 26 10.09 4.98 6.02
N GLN A 27 10.96 5.96 6.30
CA GLN A 27 12.23 6.14 5.60
C GLN A 27 13.20 4.96 5.80
N SER A 28 13.17 4.29 6.95
CA SER A 28 14.01 3.10 7.17
C SER A 28 13.64 1.91 6.27
N TYR A 29 12.52 1.99 5.57
CA TYR A 29 12.06 0.97 4.61
C TYR A 29 12.44 1.30 3.16
N ASP A 30 13.07 2.45 2.90
CA ASP A 30 13.35 2.92 1.53
C ASP A 30 14.38 2.04 0.78
N ASP A 31 15.21 1.28 1.52
CA ASP A 31 16.19 0.35 0.94
C ASP A 31 15.66 -1.07 0.72
N LEU A 32 14.44 -1.36 1.19
CA LEU A 32 13.80 -2.65 1.00
C LEU A 32 13.30 -2.82 -0.44
N GLU A 33 13.20 -4.06 -0.87
CA GLU A 33 12.49 -4.42 -2.10
C GLU A 33 11.04 -3.94 -2.02
N TYR A 34 10.46 -3.49 -3.14
CA TYR A 34 9.18 -2.77 -3.15
C TYR A 34 8.02 -3.55 -2.51
N THR A 35 7.97 -4.87 -2.66
CA THR A 35 6.93 -5.70 -2.07
C THR A 35 7.07 -5.80 -0.56
N GLU A 36 8.30 -5.98 -0.08
CA GLU A 36 8.63 -5.97 1.35
C GLU A 36 8.35 -4.59 1.95
N ARG A 37 8.74 -3.52 1.26
CA ARG A 37 8.44 -2.14 1.67
C ARG A 37 6.95 -1.90 1.80
N ALA A 38 6.12 -2.35 0.85
CA ALA A 38 4.67 -2.21 0.91
C ALA A 38 4.08 -2.94 2.13
N GLU A 39 4.57 -4.13 2.45
CA GLU A 39 4.13 -4.89 3.63
C GLU A 39 4.53 -4.18 4.94
N LYS A 40 5.77 -3.66 5.03
CA LYS A 40 6.21 -2.86 6.19
C LYS A 40 5.43 -1.56 6.37
N ILE A 41 5.05 -0.89 5.30
CA ILE A 41 4.16 0.28 5.35
C ILE A 41 2.76 -0.15 5.82
N ALA A 42 2.24 -1.29 5.37
CA ALA A 42 0.96 -1.81 5.85
C ALA A 42 0.99 -2.15 7.34
N GLU A 43 2.07 -2.75 7.85
CA GLU A 43 2.29 -2.97 9.28
C GLU A 43 2.29 -1.64 10.05
N LEU A 44 3.00 -0.62 9.55
CA LEU A 44 3.05 0.70 10.16
C LEU A 44 1.65 1.33 10.25
N PHE A 45 0.88 1.27 9.17
CA PHE A 45 -0.50 1.77 9.15
C PHE A 45 -1.42 0.99 10.09
N GLY A 46 -1.19 -0.31 10.23
CA GLY A 46 -1.91 -1.17 11.17
C GLY A 46 -1.68 -0.80 12.64
N THR A 47 -0.61 -0.04 12.97
CA THR A 47 -0.38 0.46 14.35
C THR A 47 -1.23 1.67 14.70
N PHE A 48 -1.84 2.34 13.72
CA PHE A 48 -2.69 3.50 13.98
C PHE A 48 -3.98 3.06 14.65
N LYS A 49 -4.30 3.73 15.76
CA LYS A 49 -5.54 3.49 16.49
C LYS A 49 -6.57 4.56 16.11
N ASN A 50 -7.79 4.11 15.84
CA ASN A 50 -8.88 5.05 15.71
C ASN A 50 -9.27 5.58 17.12
N PRO A 51 -9.34 6.90 17.31
CA PRO A 51 -9.85 7.48 18.55
C PRO A 51 -11.34 7.19 18.77
N ASP A 52 -12.08 6.92 17.70
CA ASP A 52 -13.48 6.52 17.77
C ASP A 52 -13.62 5.01 18.00
N LYS A 53 -14.23 4.65 19.13
CA LYS A 53 -14.44 3.24 19.52
C LYS A 53 -15.42 2.49 18.61
N GLU A 54 -16.27 3.20 17.88
CA GLU A 54 -17.27 2.61 17.01
C GLU A 54 -16.72 2.27 15.61
N THR A 55 -15.57 2.84 15.23
CA THR A 55 -14.99 2.58 13.92
C THR A 55 -13.89 1.54 14.00
N VAL A 56 -14.14 0.38 13.42
CA VAL A 56 -13.12 -0.66 13.24
C VAL A 56 -12.33 -0.36 11.97
N LEU A 57 -11.00 -0.33 12.10
CA LEU A 57 -10.09 -0.24 10.94
C LEU A 57 -9.91 -1.62 10.34
N THR A 58 -10.02 -1.71 9.02
CA THR A 58 -9.87 -2.98 8.30
C THR A 58 -8.41 -3.45 8.36
N PRO A 59 -8.11 -4.64 8.91
CA PRO A 59 -6.75 -5.16 8.95
C PRO A 59 -6.19 -5.48 7.56
N TRP A 60 -4.87 -5.41 7.41
CA TRP A 60 -4.17 -5.74 6.15
C TRP A 60 -4.54 -7.11 5.59
N ARG A 61 -4.67 -8.12 6.45
CA ARG A 61 -5.11 -9.47 6.07
C ARG A 61 -6.47 -9.47 5.37
N VAL A 62 -7.42 -8.69 5.89
CA VAL A 62 -8.79 -8.61 5.34
C VAL A 62 -8.79 -7.87 4.00
N VAL A 63 -8.01 -6.79 3.88
CA VAL A 63 -7.82 -6.08 2.61
C VAL A 63 -7.28 -7.04 1.54
N ASN A 64 -6.24 -7.81 1.87
CA ASN A 64 -5.66 -8.79 0.96
C ASN A 64 -6.65 -9.89 0.58
N LEU A 65 -7.35 -10.47 1.55
CA LEU A 65 -8.37 -11.50 1.30
C LEU A 65 -9.46 -10.98 0.36
N GLN A 66 -9.96 -9.78 0.61
CA GLN A 66 -11.03 -9.19 -0.15
C GLN A 66 -10.58 -8.84 -1.57
N LEU A 67 -9.49 -8.07 -1.71
CA LEU A 67 -9.06 -7.57 -3.01
C LEU A 67 -8.45 -8.65 -3.89
N SER A 68 -7.64 -9.55 -3.36
CA SER A 68 -7.06 -10.64 -4.16
C SER A 68 -8.13 -11.59 -4.72
N LYS A 69 -9.24 -11.79 -4.01
CA LYS A 69 -10.36 -12.64 -4.48
C LYS A 69 -11.34 -11.91 -5.40
N THR A 70 -11.37 -10.59 -5.39
CA THR A 70 -12.29 -9.79 -6.22
C THR A 70 -11.61 -9.24 -7.46
N ILE A 71 -10.65 -8.35 -7.29
CA ILE A 71 -9.95 -7.68 -8.39
C ILE A 71 -8.61 -8.36 -8.77
N GLY A 72 -8.11 -9.29 -7.96
CA GLY A 72 -6.78 -9.85 -8.12
C GLY A 72 -5.68 -8.90 -7.68
N GLY A 73 -4.45 -9.12 -8.18
CA GLY A 73 -3.27 -8.32 -7.84
C GLY A 73 -2.29 -9.08 -6.93
N LEU A 74 -1.46 -8.35 -6.19
CA LEU A 74 -0.46 -8.92 -5.30
C LEU A 74 -1.09 -9.48 -4.02
N ARG A 75 -0.92 -10.77 -3.77
CA ARG A 75 -1.31 -11.41 -2.52
C ARG A 75 -0.10 -11.53 -1.61
N TYR A 76 -0.16 -10.89 -0.44
CA TYR A 76 0.88 -10.83 0.57
C TYR A 76 0.74 -11.89 1.68
N PHE A 77 -0.17 -12.84 1.50
CA PHE A 77 -0.47 -13.91 2.45
C PHE A 77 -0.43 -15.27 1.77
N ASP A 78 -0.27 -16.31 2.57
CA ASP A 78 -0.45 -17.69 2.13
C ASP A 78 -1.88 -17.93 1.60
N GLU A 79 -2.14 -19.12 1.09
CA GLU A 79 -3.45 -19.47 0.50
C GLU A 79 -4.61 -19.40 1.50
N ASN A 80 -4.31 -19.64 2.75
CA ASN A 80 -5.28 -19.63 3.85
C ASN A 80 -5.41 -18.25 4.49
N PHE A 81 -4.59 -17.28 4.10
CA PHE A 81 -4.50 -15.96 4.71
C PHE A 81 -4.17 -15.99 6.21
N GLU A 82 -3.40 -16.98 6.65
CA GLU A 82 -2.99 -17.13 8.05
C GLU A 82 -1.66 -16.44 8.32
N ASN A 83 -0.71 -16.56 7.40
CA ASN A 83 0.64 -16.02 7.53
C ASN A 83 0.95 -15.03 6.42
N THR A 84 1.69 -13.97 6.77
CA THR A 84 2.27 -13.07 5.76
C THR A 84 3.47 -13.73 5.11
N THR A 85 3.80 -13.30 3.90
CA THR A 85 4.97 -13.79 3.16
C THR A 85 6.29 -13.47 3.84
N LEU A 86 6.37 -12.39 4.66
CA LEU A 86 7.55 -12.07 5.46
C LEU A 86 7.79 -13.05 6.61
N ASN A 87 6.74 -13.66 7.14
CA ASN A 87 6.79 -14.58 8.27
C ASN A 87 6.55 -16.05 7.87
N GLY A 88 6.26 -16.29 6.59
CA GLY A 88 5.96 -17.60 6.02
C GLY A 88 7.06 -18.09 5.08
N GLN A 89 6.86 -19.30 4.55
CA GLN A 89 7.73 -19.87 3.51
C GLN A 89 7.25 -19.53 2.08
N ASP A 90 6.06 -18.96 1.97
CA ASP A 90 5.45 -18.62 0.69
C ASP A 90 5.94 -17.25 0.19
N SER A 91 6.12 -17.14 -1.10
CA SER A 91 6.42 -15.87 -1.75
C SER A 91 5.15 -15.08 -2.08
N ILE A 92 5.26 -13.75 -2.17
CA ILE A 92 4.20 -12.90 -2.71
C ILE A 92 3.82 -13.41 -4.10
N THR A 93 2.52 -13.61 -4.32
CA THR A 93 1.99 -14.18 -5.56
C THR A 93 1.08 -13.19 -6.28
N TRP A 94 1.14 -13.23 -7.62
CA TRP A 94 0.16 -12.53 -8.44
C TRP A 94 -1.09 -13.41 -8.61
N VAL A 95 -2.25 -12.86 -8.27
CA VAL A 95 -3.56 -13.52 -8.41
C VAL A 95 -4.31 -12.91 -9.58
N GLU A 96 -4.80 -13.74 -10.48
CA GLU A 96 -5.69 -13.32 -11.57
C GLU A 96 -7.14 -13.70 -11.30
N THR A 97 -8.03 -12.77 -11.55
CA THR A 97 -9.48 -12.93 -11.60
C THR A 97 -9.98 -12.53 -12.98
N GLU A 98 -11.28 -12.67 -13.25
CA GLU A 98 -11.87 -12.27 -14.53
C GLU A 98 -11.62 -10.80 -14.89
N ILE A 99 -11.53 -9.93 -13.88
CA ILE A 99 -11.40 -8.47 -14.07
C ILE A 99 -9.98 -7.93 -13.85
N THR A 100 -9.01 -8.75 -13.41
CA THR A 100 -7.66 -8.30 -13.06
C THR A 100 -7.00 -7.51 -14.19
N LYS A 101 -7.11 -8.02 -15.42
CA LYS A 101 -6.52 -7.37 -16.61
C LYS A 101 -7.17 -6.03 -16.95
N GLU A 102 -8.42 -5.83 -16.54
CA GLU A 102 -9.12 -4.56 -16.75
C GLU A 102 -8.76 -3.55 -15.65
N VAL A 103 -8.68 -4.00 -14.41
CA VAL A 103 -8.39 -3.16 -13.23
C VAL A 103 -6.95 -2.66 -13.23
N PHE A 104 -5.99 -3.52 -13.57
CA PHE A 104 -4.56 -3.19 -13.50
C PHE A 104 -3.95 -2.78 -14.86
N LYS A 105 -4.73 -2.16 -15.74
CA LYS A 105 -4.19 -1.50 -16.93
C LYS A 105 -3.33 -0.28 -16.56
N PRO A 106 -2.29 0.05 -17.33
CA PRO A 106 -1.39 1.18 -17.03
C PRO A 106 -2.12 2.52 -16.84
N ASN A 107 -3.22 2.74 -17.57
CA ASN A 107 -3.97 4.00 -17.55
C ASN A 107 -5.24 3.93 -16.68
N THR A 108 -5.44 2.87 -15.92
CA THR A 108 -6.61 2.74 -15.05
C THR A 108 -6.57 3.80 -13.95
N LYS A 109 -7.70 4.46 -13.73
CA LYS A 109 -7.90 5.41 -12.64
C LYS A 109 -8.79 4.79 -11.60
N ILE A 110 -8.33 4.76 -10.38
CA ILE A 110 -9.02 4.13 -9.26
C ILE A 110 -9.32 5.18 -8.21
N LEU A 111 -10.60 5.34 -7.90
CA LEU A 111 -11.08 6.22 -6.84
C LEU A 111 -11.39 5.38 -5.61
N GLU A 112 -10.71 5.68 -4.51
CA GLU A 112 -10.99 5.11 -3.20
C GLU A 112 -11.79 6.10 -2.37
N ILE A 113 -12.98 5.69 -1.98
CA ILE A 113 -13.87 6.50 -1.14
C ILE A 113 -13.73 6.01 0.30
N ASN A 114 -13.35 6.90 1.22
CA ASN A 114 -13.23 6.58 2.64
C ASN A 114 -12.05 5.62 2.97
N SER A 115 -10.86 5.93 2.46
CA SER A 115 -9.66 5.09 2.59
C SER A 115 -9.13 4.91 4.02
N LYS A 116 -9.59 5.70 4.99
CA LYS A 116 -9.21 5.65 6.41
C LYS A 116 -7.71 5.50 6.65
N THR A 117 -7.24 4.25 6.84
CA THR A 117 -5.82 3.94 7.04
C THR A 117 -4.99 3.91 5.77
N GLY A 118 -5.59 4.00 4.58
CA GLY A 118 -4.88 3.93 3.31
C GLY A 118 -4.47 2.52 2.86
N LEU A 119 -4.93 1.46 3.52
CA LEU A 119 -4.52 0.09 3.18
C LEU A 119 -5.07 -0.41 1.84
N TYR A 120 -6.30 -0.02 1.47
CA TYR A 120 -6.85 -0.32 0.15
C TYR A 120 -6.06 0.35 -0.97
N PRO A 121 -5.82 1.69 -0.94
CA PRO A 121 -4.97 2.34 -1.92
C PRO A 121 -3.56 1.77 -1.96
N LEU A 122 -2.97 1.39 -0.82
CA LEU A 122 -1.65 0.77 -0.77
C LEU A 122 -1.62 -0.56 -1.53
N TYR A 123 -2.63 -1.42 -1.35
CA TYR A 123 -2.74 -2.68 -2.09
C TYR A 123 -2.81 -2.45 -3.61
N VAL A 124 -3.65 -1.51 -4.01
CA VAL A 124 -3.84 -1.19 -5.44
C VAL A 124 -2.56 -0.56 -6.01
N ALA A 125 -1.94 0.38 -5.29
CA ALA A 125 -0.71 1.03 -5.74
C ALA A 125 0.44 0.04 -5.92
N SER A 126 0.63 -0.88 -4.96
CA SER A 126 1.67 -1.91 -5.06
C SER A 126 1.42 -2.89 -6.20
N SER A 127 0.17 -3.26 -6.46
CA SER A 127 -0.22 -4.13 -7.58
C SER A 127 -0.01 -3.45 -8.95
N LEU A 128 -0.39 -2.17 -9.09
CA LEU A 128 -0.14 -1.38 -10.29
C LEU A 128 1.36 -1.16 -10.54
N PHE A 129 2.10 -0.87 -9.47
CA PHE A 129 3.56 -0.74 -9.55
C PHE A 129 4.19 -2.03 -10.08
N HIS A 130 3.80 -3.19 -9.53
CA HIS A 130 4.28 -4.50 -9.97
C HIS A 130 4.03 -4.73 -11.47
N GLN A 131 2.83 -4.43 -11.95
CA GLN A 131 2.48 -4.58 -13.36
C GLN A 131 3.31 -3.65 -14.26
N LYS A 132 3.44 -2.36 -13.90
CA LYS A 132 4.24 -1.42 -14.68
C LYS A 132 5.71 -1.82 -14.70
N ARG A 133 6.26 -2.22 -13.55
CA ARG A 133 7.65 -2.68 -13.43
C ARG A 133 7.92 -3.90 -14.31
N ASN A 134 7.06 -4.92 -14.26
CA ASN A 134 7.23 -6.13 -15.05
C ASN A 134 7.18 -5.83 -16.56
N LYS A 135 6.22 -5.02 -17.01
CA LYS A 135 6.14 -4.60 -18.41
C LYS A 135 7.41 -3.89 -18.88
N LEU A 136 7.95 -2.97 -18.06
CA LEU A 136 9.19 -2.28 -18.39
C LEU A 136 10.42 -3.19 -18.34
N ASN A 137 10.45 -4.20 -17.47
CA ASN A 137 11.50 -5.22 -17.42
C ASN A 137 11.53 -6.05 -18.71
N ASP A 138 10.36 -6.44 -19.22
CA ASP A 138 10.25 -7.17 -20.50
C ASP A 138 10.76 -6.31 -21.65
N ASP A 139 10.41 -5.03 -21.68
CA ASP A 139 10.82 -4.09 -22.73
C ASP A 139 12.32 -3.73 -22.67
N ARG A 140 12.97 -3.76 -21.50
CA ARG A 140 14.36 -3.30 -21.26
C ARG A 140 15.36 -4.42 -20.99
N ALA A 141 15.00 -5.69 -21.18
CA ALA A 141 15.84 -6.85 -20.91
C ALA A 141 16.46 -6.88 -19.50
N GLY A 142 15.67 -6.52 -18.48
CA GLY A 142 16.04 -6.66 -17.06
C GLY A 142 17.01 -5.61 -16.52
N ARG A 143 17.24 -4.48 -17.22
CA ARG A 143 18.07 -3.37 -16.74
C ARG A 143 17.21 -2.33 -16.02
N PHE A 144 16.94 -2.58 -14.76
CA PHE A 144 16.18 -1.66 -13.89
C PHE A 144 17.07 -1.00 -12.85
N SER A 145 16.93 0.30 -12.63
CA SER A 145 17.58 1.04 -11.54
C SER A 145 16.56 1.44 -10.47
N LYS A 146 17.04 1.79 -9.27
CA LYS A 146 16.20 2.34 -8.20
C LYS A 146 15.49 3.64 -8.62
N ILE A 147 16.12 4.44 -9.48
CA ILE A 147 15.54 5.68 -10.02
C ILE A 147 14.30 5.35 -10.87
N ASP A 148 14.37 4.30 -11.69
CA ASP A 148 13.20 3.86 -12.47
C ASP A 148 12.04 3.41 -11.56
N GLU A 149 12.31 2.77 -10.43
CA GLU A 149 11.30 2.37 -9.46
C GLU A 149 10.62 3.57 -8.79
N ASP A 150 11.39 4.58 -8.40
CA ASP A 150 10.84 5.80 -7.80
C ASP A 150 9.98 6.59 -8.80
N GLU A 151 10.35 6.62 -10.08
CA GLU A 151 9.55 7.22 -11.13
C GLU A 151 8.22 6.47 -11.33
N ILE A 152 8.24 5.13 -11.36
CA ILE A 152 7.03 4.31 -11.49
C ILE A 152 6.09 4.52 -10.33
N ILE A 153 6.58 4.51 -9.08
CA ILE A 153 5.69 4.69 -7.92
C ILE A 153 5.08 6.09 -7.89
N GLN A 154 5.84 7.12 -8.26
CA GLN A 154 5.31 8.47 -8.36
C GLN A 154 4.24 8.58 -9.46
N GLU A 155 4.45 7.95 -10.60
CA GLU A 155 3.45 7.88 -11.67
C GLU A 155 2.17 7.19 -11.19
N VAL A 156 2.29 6.01 -10.55
CA VAL A 156 1.14 5.28 -10.01
C VAL A 156 0.34 6.14 -9.04
N LEU A 157 1.01 6.79 -8.09
CA LEU A 157 0.34 7.61 -7.08
C LEU A 157 -0.31 8.87 -7.67
N LYS A 158 0.26 9.44 -8.73
CA LYS A 158 -0.22 10.67 -9.36
C LYS A 158 -1.35 10.43 -10.37
N GLU A 159 -1.18 9.38 -11.18
CA GLU A 159 -2.00 9.18 -12.37
C GLU A 159 -3.09 8.10 -12.19
N ASN A 160 -2.90 7.18 -11.25
CA ASN A 160 -3.79 6.05 -11.12
C ASN A 160 -4.63 6.06 -9.83
N ILE A 161 -4.14 6.65 -8.72
CA ILE A 161 -4.80 6.58 -7.42
C ILE A 161 -5.40 7.94 -7.05
N TYR A 162 -6.70 7.93 -6.76
CA TYR A 162 -7.46 9.09 -6.31
C TYR A 162 -8.12 8.77 -4.96
N ILE A 163 -7.94 9.64 -3.97
CA ILE A 163 -8.45 9.49 -2.60
C ILE A 163 -9.27 10.72 -2.22
#